data_0e4bbc1b6cef702f51722c890a434bdb
#
_entry.id   0e4bbc1b6cef702f51722c890a434bdb
#
_cell.length_a   1.000
_cell.length_b   1.000
_cell.length_c   1.000
_cell.angle_alpha   90.00
_cell.angle_beta   90.00
_cell.angle_gamma   90.00
#
_symmetry.space_group_name_H-M   'P 1'
#
loop_
_entity.id
_entity.type
_entity.pdbx_description
1 polymer ?
#
loop_
_entity_poly.entity_id
_entity_poly.type
_entity_poly.pdbx_seq_one_letter_code
_entity_poly.pdbx_strand_id
1 'polypeptide(L)'
;MRIVIALGGNALLKRGEPMHYEVQRANVRMACQQIAKVLPGNELIITHGNGPQVGLIALQQNAYTDVPMYPLDAIGAESVGMIGYMIARELTNVVPRSITVTNVLTQTEIDPNDPAFKQPTKPIGPIYTKEEAERLSQTNGWTMASDNDKFRRVVASPNPQRILGLSALKTLIENGHLVVCCGGGGVPVYFDQKGQLIGAEAVIDKDLASSLLAISVDADLFVIATDVEGVYTDWGKPSQSLIRQI
;
A
#
# COMPACT_ATOMS: atom_id res chain seq x y z
N MET A 1 5.57 -21.87 9.92
CA MET A 1 4.48 -21.42 9.02
C MET A 1 4.96 -20.25 8.19
N ARG A 2 4.49 -20.13 6.95
CA ARG A 2 4.68 -18.95 6.10
C ARG A 2 3.50 -17.99 6.29
N ILE A 3 3.77 -16.77 6.74
CA ILE A 3 2.73 -15.83 7.13
C ILE A 3 2.91 -14.52 6.33
N VAL A 4 1.87 -14.10 5.62
CA VAL A 4 1.80 -12.77 5.01
C VAL A 4 1.03 -11.83 5.94
N ILE A 5 1.63 -10.70 6.31
CA ILE A 5 1.03 -9.67 7.17
C ILE A 5 0.87 -8.39 6.39
N ALA A 6 -0.37 -7.98 6.13
CA ALA A 6 -0.70 -6.72 5.47
C ALA A 6 -0.93 -5.61 6.49
N LEU A 7 -0.01 -4.65 6.55
CA LEU A 7 -0.12 -3.49 7.44
C LEU A 7 -1.10 -2.46 6.85
N GLY A 8 -2.18 -2.20 7.58
CA GLY A 8 -3.16 -1.17 7.25
C GLY A 8 -2.60 0.25 7.36
N GLY A 9 -3.33 1.23 6.84
CA GLY A 9 -2.96 2.64 6.91
C GLY A 9 -2.71 3.12 8.34
N ASN A 10 -3.48 2.65 9.30
CA ASN A 10 -3.36 3.02 10.72
C ASN A 10 -2.10 2.47 11.40
N ALA A 11 -1.46 1.41 10.84
CA ALA A 11 -0.15 0.97 11.29
C ALA A 11 0.97 1.96 10.92
N LEU A 12 0.71 2.84 9.95
CA LEU A 12 1.65 3.88 9.49
C LEU A 12 1.24 5.26 10.00
N LEU A 13 -0.05 5.59 9.93
CA LEU A 13 -0.59 6.90 10.29
C LEU A 13 -2.05 6.72 10.76
N LYS A 14 -2.32 7.02 12.03
CA LYS A 14 -3.68 6.94 12.58
C LYS A 14 -4.51 8.13 12.10
N ARG A 15 -5.83 7.95 12.07
CA ARG A 15 -6.74 9.02 11.67
C ARG A 15 -6.56 10.26 12.57
N GLY A 16 -6.33 11.42 11.96
CA GLY A 16 -6.14 12.69 12.67
C GLY A 16 -4.70 12.97 13.12
N GLU A 17 -3.77 12.04 12.97
CA GLU A 17 -2.36 12.31 13.23
C GLU A 17 -1.75 13.15 12.10
N PRO A 18 -0.79 14.05 12.41
CA PRO A 18 -0.07 14.79 11.38
C PRO A 18 0.85 13.86 10.58
N MET A 19 0.98 14.12 9.28
CA MET A 19 1.79 13.31 8.35
C MET A 19 3.31 13.54 8.52
N HIS A 20 3.76 13.82 9.74
CA HIS A 20 5.17 14.01 10.04
C HIS A 20 5.90 12.67 10.03
N TYR A 21 7.12 12.67 9.52
CA TYR A 21 7.96 11.47 9.42
C TYR A 21 8.13 10.75 10.77
N GLU A 22 8.39 11.49 11.85
CA GLU A 22 8.61 10.90 13.18
C GLU A 22 7.34 10.27 13.77
N VAL A 23 6.15 10.79 13.45
CA VAL A 23 4.86 10.20 13.86
C VAL A 23 4.67 8.85 13.16
N GLN A 24 4.85 8.82 11.85
CA GLN A 24 4.77 7.59 11.05
C GLN A 24 5.79 6.56 11.53
N ARG A 25 7.03 6.99 11.76
CA ARG A 25 8.10 6.13 12.27
C ARG A 25 7.77 5.53 13.65
N ALA A 26 7.19 6.30 14.55
CA ALA A 26 6.77 5.81 15.87
C ALA A 26 5.70 4.71 15.76
N ASN A 27 4.71 4.90 14.88
CA ASN A 27 3.67 3.90 14.60
C ASN A 27 4.27 2.63 13.99
N VAL A 28 5.14 2.77 12.97
CA VAL A 28 5.85 1.63 12.35
C VAL A 28 6.66 0.86 13.39
N ARG A 29 7.38 1.55 14.28
CA ARG A 29 8.16 0.90 15.35
C ARG A 29 7.27 0.04 16.24
N MET A 30 6.10 0.54 16.65
CA MET A 30 5.15 -0.24 17.45
C MET A 30 4.66 -1.48 16.71
N ALA A 31 4.31 -1.35 15.43
CA ALA A 31 3.90 -2.48 14.60
C ALA A 31 5.04 -3.52 14.46
N CYS A 32 6.28 -3.08 14.18
CA CYS A 32 7.44 -3.95 14.06
C CYS A 32 7.75 -4.72 15.35
N GLN A 33 7.56 -4.10 16.54
CA GLN A 33 7.71 -4.78 17.82
C GLN A 33 6.70 -5.93 18.02
N GLN A 34 5.48 -5.80 17.48
CA GLN A 34 4.49 -6.89 17.53
C GLN A 34 4.82 -7.98 16.49
N ILE A 35 5.19 -7.59 15.27
CA ILE A 35 5.62 -8.52 14.21
C ILE A 35 6.79 -9.38 14.68
N ALA A 36 7.78 -8.80 15.35
CA ALA A 36 8.95 -9.52 15.86
C ALA A 36 8.58 -10.66 16.84
N LYS A 37 7.45 -10.55 17.56
CA LYS A 37 6.97 -11.62 18.46
C LYS A 37 6.42 -12.84 17.70
N VAL A 38 5.99 -12.64 16.46
CA VAL A 38 5.46 -13.72 15.59
C VAL A 38 6.57 -14.42 14.81
N LEU A 39 7.77 -13.83 14.73
CA LEU A 39 8.88 -14.34 13.92
C LEU A 39 9.40 -15.72 14.37
N PRO A 40 9.52 -16.08 15.68
CA PRO A 40 10.11 -17.37 16.06
C PRO A 40 9.38 -18.56 15.45
N GLY A 41 10.10 -19.35 14.62
CA GLY A 41 9.58 -20.54 13.95
C GLY A 41 8.68 -20.26 12.74
N ASN A 42 8.61 -19.00 12.27
CA ASN A 42 7.80 -18.61 11.12
C ASN A 42 8.63 -17.87 10.06
N GLU A 43 8.21 -17.99 8.81
CA GLU A 43 8.66 -17.18 7.69
C GLU A 43 7.67 -15.99 7.54
N LEU A 44 8.16 -14.76 7.66
CA LEU A 44 7.31 -13.58 7.60
C LEU A 44 7.51 -12.77 6.33
N ILE A 45 6.40 -12.40 5.72
CA ILE A 45 6.32 -11.51 4.56
C ILE A 45 5.41 -10.35 4.94
N ILE A 46 5.92 -9.13 4.79
CA ILE A 46 5.21 -7.93 5.20
C ILE A 46 4.82 -7.13 3.97
N THR A 47 3.54 -6.77 3.88
CA THR A 47 3.06 -5.80 2.92
C THR A 47 2.53 -4.56 3.66
N HIS A 48 2.36 -3.43 2.98
CA HIS A 48 1.90 -2.20 3.60
C HIS A 48 1.10 -1.33 2.63
N GLY A 49 0.25 -0.46 3.16
CA GLY A 49 -0.39 0.60 2.37
C GLY A 49 0.52 1.80 2.16
N ASN A 50 0.11 2.75 1.29
CA ASN A 50 0.81 4.00 1.02
C ASN A 50 -0.13 5.17 0.67
N GLY A 51 -1.44 5.00 0.77
CA GLY A 51 -2.44 5.96 0.29
C GLY A 51 -2.23 7.41 0.75
N PRO A 52 -2.05 7.70 2.05
CA PRO A 52 -1.73 9.05 2.51
C PRO A 52 -0.40 9.58 1.95
N GLN A 53 0.63 8.72 1.91
CA GLN A 53 1.99 9.12 1.54
C GLN A 53 2.14 9.43 0.05
N VAL A 54 1.55 8.61 -0.83
CA VAL A 54 1.58 8.86 -2.28
C VAL A 54 0.93 10.21 -2.62
N GLY A 55 -0.17 10.55 -1.95
CA GLY A 55 -0.82 11.83 -2.15
C GLY A 55 -0.03 13.01 -1.59
N LEU A 56 0.67 12.83 -0.45
CA LEU A 56 1.56 13.85 0.09
C LEU A 56 2.72 14.14 -0.87
N ILE A 57 3.38 13.10 -1.40
CA ILE A 57 4.48 13.26 -2.35
C ILE A 57 3.97 13.95 -3.62
N ALA A 58 2.78 13.58 -4.12
CA ALA A 58 2.17 14.27 -5.26
C ALA A 58 1.97 15.78 -5.01
N LEU A 59 1.55 16.17 -3.78
CA LEU A 59 1.43 17.59 -3.41
C LEU A 59 2.80 18.27 -3.31
N GLN A 60 3.80 17.61 -2.75
CA GLN A 60 5.17 18.14 -2.64
C GLN A 60 5.76 18.38 -4.03
N GLN A 61 5.59 17.44 -4.97
CA GLN A 61 6.02 17.63 -6.35
C GLN A 61 5.24 18.74 -7.07
N ASN A 62 3.92 18.83 -6.84
CA ASN A 62 3.11 19.90 -7.41
C ASN A 62 3.47 21.30 -6.90
N ALA A 63 4.15 21.41 -5.76
CA ALA A 63 4.61 22.70 -5.24
C ALA A 63 5.88 23.22 -5.93
N TYR A 64 6.64 22.36 -6.61
CA TYR A 64 7.79 22.77 -7.40
C TYR A 64 7.42 22.75 -8.89
N THR A 65 7.27 23.94 -9.47
CA THR A 65 6.65 24.13 -10.80
C THR A 65 7.64 24.18 -11.97
N ASP A 66 8.96 24.16 -11.70
CA ASP A 66 9.99 24.23 -12.74
C ASP A 66 10.15 22.92 -13.52
N VAL A 67 9.64 21.83 -12.98
CA VAL A 67 9.57 20.52 -13.65
C VAL A 67 8.15 19.95 -13.57
N PRO A 68 7.69 19.22 -14.59
CA PRO A 68 6.42 18.52 -14.53
C PRO A 68 6.37 17.51 -13.38
N MET A 69 5.21 17.37 -12.73
CA MET A 69 4.99 16.31 -11.74
C MET A 69 5.21 14.93 -12.40
N TYR A 70 5.84 14.02 -11.67
CA TYR A 70 6.06 12.65 -12.15
C TYR A 70 4.74 11.87 -12.26
N PRO A 71 4.68 10.84 -13.14
CA PRO A 71 3.51 9.99 -13.24
C PRO A 71 3.26 9.23 -11.94
N LEU A 72 2.00 8.81 -11.72
CA LEU A 72 1.56 8.27 -10.42
C LEU A 72 2.25 6.96 -10.04
N ASP A 73 2.65 6.14 -11.00
CA ASP A 73 3.44 4.92 -10.77
C ASP A 73 4.83 5.25 -10.19
N ALA A 74 5.50 6.28 -10.69
CA ALA A 74 6.78 6.75 -10.16
C ALA A 74 6.63 7.33 -8.75
N ILE A 75 5.63 8.19 -8.51
CA ILE A 75 5.30 8.71 -7.17
C ILE A 75 4.92 7.57 -6.23
N GLY A 76 4.21 6.57 -6.74
CA GLY A 76 3.91 5.32 -6.04
C GLY A 76 5.19 4.62 -5.58
N ALA A 77 6.16 4.44 -6.48
CA ALA A 77 7.45 3.83 -6.19
C ALA A 77 8.25 4.60 -5.13
N GLU A 78 8.26 5.95 -5.18
CA GLU A 78 8.89 6.79 -4.16
C GLU A 78 8.28 6.54 -2.77
N SER A 79 6.94 6.54 -2.68
CA SER A 79 6.23 6.30 -1.42
C SER A 79 6.49 4.91 -0.86
N VAL A 80 6.49 3.89 -1.72
CA VAL A 80 6.75 2.48 -1.35
C VAL A 80 8.21 2.32 -0.91
N GLY A 81 9.15 2.94 -1.60
CA GLY A 81 10.57 2.94 -1.21
C GLY A 81 10.78 3.56 0.16
N MET A 82 10.19 4.73 0.43
CA MET A 82 10.27 5.42 1.72
C MET A 82 9.67 4.58 2.87
N ILE A 83 8.46 4.05 2.69
CA ILE A 83 7.78 3.26 3.74
C ILE A 83 8.48 1.92 3.94
N GLY A 84 8.83 1.22 2.87
CA GLY A 84 9.53 -0.06 2.94
C GLY A 84 10.89 0.08 3.64
N TYR A 85 11.64 1.14 3.36
CA TYR A 85 12.87 1.48 4.09
C TYR A 85 12.60 1.69 5.59
N MET A 86 11.55 2.44 5.94
CA MET A 86 11.20 2.71 7.33
C MET A 86 10.85 1.41 8.07
N ILE A 87 10.04 0.54 7.47
CA ILE A 87 9.65 -0.76 8.04
C ILE A 87 10.88 -1.66 8.18
N ALA A 88 11.68 -1.81 7.12
CA ALA A 88 12.87 -2.67 7.15
C ALA A 88 13.87 -2.22 8.22
N ARG A 89 14.08 -0.91 8.38
CA ARG A 89 14.94 -0.35 9.43
C ARG A 89 14.42 -0.65 10.83
N GLU A 90 13.11 -0.43 11.09
CA GLU A 90 12.55 -0.68 12.41
C GLU A 90 12.45 -2.18 12.73
N LEU A 91 12.22 -3.05 11.74
CA LEU A 91 12.30 -4.50 11.90
C LEU A 91 13.72 -4.94 12.23
N THR A 92 14.73 -4.46 11.50
CA THR A 92 16.15 -4.78 11.76
C THR A 92 16.57 -4.43 13.20
N ASN A 93 15.95 -3.40 13.80
CA ASN A 93 16.24 -3.02 15.19
C ASN A 93 15.62 -3.94 16.25
N VAL A 94 14.64 -4.77 15.89
CA VAL A 94 13.87 -5.58 16.85
C VAL A 94 13.96 -7.09 16.60
N VAL A 95 14.47 -7.52 15.44
CA VAL A 95 14.69 -8.94 15.14
C VAL A 95 16.14 -9.37 15.47
N PRO A 96 16.42 -10.67 15.67
CA PRO A 96 17.78 -11.17 15.85
C PRO A 96 18.71 -10.79 14.69
N ARG A 97 19.98 -10.49 14.97
CA ARG A 97 20.98 -10.12 13.96
C ARG A 97 21.23 -11.17 12.88
N SER A 98 20.87 -12.42 13.14
CA SER A 98 20.92 -13.53 12.17
C SER A 98 19.82 -13.47 11.11
N ILE A 99 18.78 -12.67 11.33
CA ILE A 99 17.68 -12.49 10.37
C ILE A 99 17.97 -11.30 9.45
N THR A 100 18.05 -11.57 8.18
CA THR A 100 18.15 -10.51 7.16
C THR A 100 16.77 -9.96 6.83
N VAL A 101 16.58 -8.66 7.04
CA VAL A 101 15.36 -7.96 6.58
C VAL A 101 15.63 -7.37 5.21
N THR A 102 14.82 -7.74 4.23
CA THR A 102 14.97 -7.28 2.83
C THR A 102 13.72 -6.53 2.38
N ASN A 103 13.89 -5.30 1.91
CA ASN A 103 12.82 -4.54 1.26
C ASN A 103 12.95 -4.65 -0.27
N VAL A 104 11.88 -5.07 -0.94
CA VAL A 104 11.82 -5.23 -2.39
C VAL A 104 10.75 -4.31 -2.97
N LEU A 105 11.16 -3.39 -3.84
CA LEU A 105 10.22 -2.63 -4.67
C LEU A 105 9.59 -3.59 -5.67
N THR A 106 8.29 -3.80 -5.54
CA THR A 106 7.55 -4.80 -6.31
C THR A 106 6.70 -4.13 -7.38
N GLN A 107 6.68 -4.66 -8.58
CA GLN A 107 5.75 -4.29 -9.64
C GLN A 107 4.59 -5.29 -9.68
N THR A 108 3.39 -4.79 -9.93
CA THR A 108 2.18 -5.61 -10.05
C THR A 108 1.50 -5.33 -11.38
N GLU A 109 1.34 -6.38 -12.17
CA GLU A 109 0.68 -6.31 -13.48
C GLU A 109 -0.82 -6.14 -13.32
N ILE A 110 -1.40 -5.26 -14.13
CA ILE A 110 -2.83 -4.95 -14.19
C ILE A 110 -3.33 -5.01 -15.64
N ASP A 111 -4.65 -5.04 -15.81
CA ASP A 111 -5.29 -4.85 -17.12
C ASP A 111 -5.43 -3.34 -17.41
N PRO A 112 -4.81 -2.81 -18.49
CA PRO A 112 -4.97 -1.41 -18.87
C PRO A 112 -6.40 -1.05 -19.28
N ASN A 113 -7.28 -2.05 -19.54
CA ASN A 113 -8.68 -1.86 -19.88
C ASN A 113 -9.63 -2.04 -18.68
N ASP A 114 -9.09 -2.20 -17.47
CA ASP A 114 -9.91 -2.36 -16.25
C ASP A 114 -10.91 -1.18 -16.12
N PRO A 115 -12.19 -1.46 -15.81
CA PRO A 115 -13.22 -0.43 -15.63
C PRO A 115 -12.86 0.67 -14.64
N ALA A 116 -11.97 0.38 -13.67
CA ALA A 116 -11.49 1.34 -12.68
C ALA A 116 -10.86 2.60 -13.31
N PHE A 117 -10.28 2.51 -14.50
CA PHE A 117 -9.73 3.66 -15.22
C PHE A 117 -10.83 4.65 -15.68
N LYS A 118 -12.04 4.17 -15.92
CA LYS A 118 -13.20 5.00 -16.29
C LYS A 118 -13.94 5.55 -15.07
N GLN A 119 -13.81 4.89 -13.92
CA GLN A 119 -14.50 5.25 -12.68
C GLN A 119 -13.51 5.23 -11.51
N PRO A 120 -12.64 6.25 -11.35
CA PRO A 120 -11.69 6.34 -10.26
C PRO A 120 -12.42 6.43 -8.90
N THR A 121 -12.09 5.54 -7.98
CA THR A 121 -12.74 5.47 -6.65
C THR A 121 -11.77 5.36 -5.49
N LYS A 122 -10.49 5.06 -5.74
CA LYS A 122 -9.50 4.84 -4.67
C LYS A 122 -9.01 6.16 -4.10
N PRO A 123 -9.31 6.48 -2.83
CA PRO A 123 -8.87 7.73 -2.23
C PRO A 123 -7.37 7.69 -1.93
N ILE A 124 -6.68 8.78 -2.26
CA ILE A 124 -5.26 9.00 -1.93
C ILE A 124 -5.07 10.41 -1.37
N GLY A 125 -3.96 10.60 -0.66
CA GLY A 125 -3.57 11.90 -0.12
C GLY A 125 -4.40 12.38 1.07
N PRO A 126 -4.27 13.65 1.43
CA PRO A 126 -4.99 14.28 2.53
C PRO A 126 -6.46 14.54 2.20
N ILE A 127 -7.16 15.03 3.20
CA ILE A 127 -8.54 15.51 3.10
C ILE A 127 -8.51 17.01 2.76
N TYR A 128 -9.38 17.44 1.86
CA TYR A 128 -9.48 18.82 1.35
C TYR A 128 -10.81 19.48 1.74
N THR A 129 -10.81 20.81 1.85
CA THR A 129 -12.06 21.59 1.80
C THR A 129 -12.64 21.55 0.40
N LYS A 130 -13.88 22.00 0.24
CA LYS A 130 -14.54 22.08 -1.08
C LYS A 130 -13.77 23.00 -2.02
N GLU A 131 -13.37 24.16 -1.54
CA GLU A 131 -12.65 25.20 -2.31
C GLU A 131 -11.28 24.67 -2.78
N GLU A 132 -10.55 23.98 -1.90
CA GLU A 132 -9.27 23.35 -2.24
C GLU A 132 -9.44 22.24 -3.28
N ALA A 133 -10.47 21.40 -3.13
CA ALA A 133 -10.76 20.31 -4.05
C ALA A 133 -11.13 20.86 -5.45
N GLU A 134 -11.97 21.87 -5.53
CA GLU A 134 -12.35 22.54 -6.79
C GLU A 134 -11.10 23.14 -7.47
N ARG A 135 -10.28 23.87 -6.73
CA ARG A 135 -9.03 24.44 -7.23
C ARG A 135 -8.09 23.36 -7.78
N LEU A 136 -7.82 22.29 -7.01
CA LEU A 136 -6.93 21.20 -7.42
C LEU A 136 -7.48 20.41 -8.61
N SER A 137 -8.80 20.24 -8.70
CA SER A 137 -9.43 19.63 -9.85
C SER A 137 -9.22 20.47 -11.12
N GLN A 138 -9.40 21.80 -11.03
CA GLN A 138 -9.21 22.70 -12.17
C GLN A 138 -7.75 22.84 -12.61
N THR A 139 -6.82 22.96 -11.64
CA THR A 139 -5.41 23.19 -11.96
C THR A 139 -4.67 21.93 -12.40
N ASN A 140 -5.01 20.78 -11.81
CA ASN A 140 -4.26 19.53 -12.00
C ASN A 140 -5.05 18.45 -12.76
N GLY A 141 -6.34 18.71 -13.08
CA GLY A 141 -7.22 17.69 -13.68
C GLY A 141 -7.54 16.51 -12.74
N TRP A 142 -7.36 16.68 -11.42
CA TRP A 142 -7.58 15.59 -10.47
C TRP A 142 -9.07 15.32 -10.26
N THR A 143 -9.42 14.04 -10.21
CA THR A 143 -10.77 13.62 -9.82
C THR A 143 -10.89 13.67 -8.31
N MET A 144 -11.94 14.34 -7.82
CA MET A 144 -12.24 14.47 -6.41
C MET A 144 -13.54 13.75 -6.06
N ALA A 145 -13.57 13.08 -4.91
CA ALA A 145 -14.77 12.45 -4.35
C ALA A 145 -15.05 12.94 -2.93
N SER A 146 -16.30 12.89 -2.53
CA SER A 146 -16.74 13.21 -1.18
C SER A 146 -16.19 12.18 -0.18
N ASP A 147 -15.67 12.67 0.95
CA ASP A 147 -15.25 11.87 2.11
C ASP A 147 -15.88 12.51 3.36
N ASN A 148 -17.08 12.06 3.73
CA ASN A 148 -17.99 12.69 4.68
C ASN A 148 -18.34 14.13 4.27
N ASP A 149 -17.99 15.11 5.11
CA ASP A 149 -18.18 16.56 4.87
C ASP A 149 -17.01 17.22 4.12
N LYS A 150 -16.04 16.45 3.68
CA LYS A 150 -14.81 16.86 3.01
C LYS A 150 -14.63 16.18 1.66
N PHE A 151 -13.48 16.38 1.03
CA PHE A 151 -13.13 15.82 -0.27
C PHE A 151 -11.75 15.14 -0.23
N ARG A 152 -11.58 14.13 -1.09
CA ARG A 152 -10.28 13.51 -1.36
C ARG A 152 -10.07 13.31 -2.84
N ARG A 153 -8.79 13.34 -3.26
CA ARG A 153 -8.42 12.88 -4.60
C ARG A 153 -8.71 11.38 -4.71
N VAL A 154 -9.34 10.98 -5.80
CA VAL A 154 -9.55 9.57 -6.15
C VAL A 154 -8.84 9.24 -7.46
N VAL A 155 -8.29 8.03 -7.53
CA VAL A 155 -7.57 7.51 -8.69
C VAL A 155 -8.08 6.13 -9.07
N ALA A 156 -7.72 5.65 -10.26
CA ALA A 156 -8.02 4.29 -10.68
C ALA A 156 -7.37 3.27 -9.73
N SER A 157 -8.09 2.19 -9.46
CA SER A 157 -7.58 1.07 -8.66
C SER A 157 -7.96 -0.26 -9.34
N PRO A 158 -7.22 -0.64 -10.41
CA PRO A 158 -7.46 -1.87 -11.13
C PRO A 158 -7.12 -3.09 -10.28
N ASN A 159 -7.71 -4.24 -10.62
CA ASN A 159 -7.42 -5.49 -9.97
C ASN A 159 -5.99 -5.98 -10.28
N PRO A 160 -5.22 -6.43 -9.26
CA PRO A 160 -3.90 -7.03 -9.50
C PRO A 160 -4.06 -8.37 -10.22
N GLN A 161 -3.27 -8.60 -11.27
CA GLN A 161 -3.29 -9.84 -12.03
C GLN A 161 -2.09 -10.73 -11.72
N ARG A 162 -0.90 -10.14 -11.63
CA ARG A 162 0.35 -10.87 -11.41
C ARG A 162 1.39 -10.00 -10.71
N ILE A 163 2.13 -10.60 -9.78
CA ILE A 163 3.27 -9.95 -9.13
C ILE A 163 4.52 -10.27 -9.95
N LEU A 164 5.18 -9.24 -10.48
CA LEU A 164 6.41 -9.40 -11.23
C LEU A 164 7.59 -9.67 -10.28
N GLY A 165 8.55 -10.49 -10.73
CA GLY A 165 9.69 -10.85 -9.90
C GLY A 165 9.36 -11.83 -8.75
N LEU A 166 8.23 -12.53 -8.80
CA LEU A 166 7.80 -13.48 -7.76
C LEU A 166 8.85 -14.55 -7.46
N SER A 167 9.59 -15.03 -8.46
CA SER A 167 10.67 -16.02 -8.25
C SER A 167 11.77 -15.50 -7.33
N ALA A 168 12.15 -14.23 -7.47
CA ALA A 168 13.13 -13.59 -6.58
C ALA A 168 12.59 -13.48 -5.14
N LEU A 169 11.32 -13.13 -4.98
CA LEU A 169 10.68 -13.10 -3.65
C LEU A 169 10.68 -14.48 -3.01
N LYS A 170 10.29 -15.54 -3.74
CA LYS A 170 10.33 -16.93 -3.24
C LYS A 170 11.75 -17.32 -2.80
N THR A 171 12.77 -17.01 -3.61
CA THR A 171 14.18 -17.28 -3.26
C THR A 171 14.59 -16.59 -1.95
N LEU A 172 14.22 -15.32 -1.75
CA LEU A 172 14.53 -14.62 -0.50
C LEU A 172 13.85 -15.27 0.70
N ILE A 173 12.57 -15.62 0.58
CA ILE A 173 11.79 -16.27 1.65
C ILE A 173 12.40 -17.62 2.00
N GLU A 174 12.69 -18.46 1.02
CA GLU A 174 13.29 -19.80 1.18
C GLU A 174 14.70 -19.75 1.81
N ASN A 175 15.42 -18.63 1.63
CA ASN A 175 16.70 -18.39 2.27
C ASN A 175 16.57 -17.70 3.64
N GLY A 176 15.37 -17.66 4.23
CA GLY A 176 15.13 -17.20 5.60
C GLY A 176 15.13 -15.67 5.77
N HIS A 177 14.97 -14.90 4.69
CA HIS A 177 14.80 -13.46 4.81
C HIS A 177 13.40 -13.12 5.33
N LEU A 178 13.30 -12.12 6.22
CA LEU A 178 12.06 -11.41 6.47
C LEU A 178 11.89 -10.39 5.34
N VAL A 179 10.87 -10.60 4.50
CA VAL A 179 10.71 -9.82 3.27
C VAL A 179 9.62 -8.77 3.44
N VAL A 180 9.93 -7.51 3.13
CA VAL A 180 8.96 -6.42 2.95
C VAL A 180 8.77 -6.22 1.45
N CYS A 181 7.55 -6.40 0.94
CA CYS A 181 7.27 -6.29 -0.50
C CYS A 181 5.80 -5.91 -0.77
N CYS A 182 5.42 -5.76 -2.01
CA CYS A 182 4.07 -5.37 -2.45
C CYS A 182 3.52 -4.14 -1.70
N GLY A 183 4.40 -3.21 -1.32
CA GLY A 183 4.00 -1.95 -0.70
C GLY A 183 3.05 -1.18 -1.61
N GLY A 184 1.96 -0.62 -1.04
CA GLY A 184 0.93 0.06 -1.81
C GLY A 184 0.18 -0.82 -2.81
N GLY A 185 0.30 -2.15 -2.70
CA GLY A 185 -0.17 -3.12 -3.67
C GLY A 185 0.82 -3.43 -4.80
N GLY A 186 2.02 -2.85 -4.76
CA GLY A 186 3.03 -2.85 -5.83
C GLY A 186 2.84 -1.67 -6.79
N VAL A 187 3.90 -1.35 -7.52
CA VAL A 187 3.86 -0.35 -8.58
C VAL A 187 3.03 -0.90 -9.75
N PRO A 188 1.92 -0.24 -10.17
CA PRO A 188 1.06 -0.76 -11.22
C PRO A 188 1.72 -0.64 -12.59
N VAL A 189 1.76 -1.75 -13.31
CA VAL A 189 2.36 -1.84 -14.65
C VAL A 189 1.52 -2.74 -15.56
N TYR A 190 1.70 -2.60 -16.87
CA TYR A 190 1.12 -3.49 -17.87
C TYR A 190 2.05 -3.65 -19.07
N PHE A 191 1.88 -4.71 -19.85
CA PHE A 191 2.58 -4.87 -21.12
C PHE A 191 1.74 -4.29 -22.26
N ASP A 192 2.34 -3.43 -23.07
CA ASP A 192 1.71 -2.91 -24.27
C ASP A 192 1.66 -3.95 -25.42
N GLN A 193 1.06 -3.58 -26.53
CA GLN A 193 0.95 -4.45 -27.72
C GLN A 193 2.31 -4.84 -28.35
N LYS A 194 3.39 -4.13 -27.99
CA LYS A 194 4.76 -4.42 -28.41
C LYS A 194 5.54 -5.22 -27.38
N GLY A 195 4.91 -5.60 -26.26
CA GLY A 195 5.54 -6.30 -25.15
C GLY A 195 6.44 -5.42 -24.29
N GLN A 196 6.29 -4.09 -24.35
CA GLN A 196 7.02 -3.16 -23.47
C GLN A 196 6.27 -3.00 -22.16
N LEU A 197 7.02 -3.01 -21.05
CA LEU A 197 6.47 -2.75 -19.71
C LEU A 197 6.24 -1.26 -19.52
N ILE A 198 5.01 -0.88 -19.24
CA ILE A 198 4.55 0.50 -19.08
C ILE A 198 4.00 0.70 -17.67
N GLY A 199 4.33 1.81 -17.01
CA GLY A 199 3.73 2.23 -15.76
C GLY A 199 2.29 2.72 -15.96
N ALA A 200 1.43 2.54 -14.96
CA ALA A 200 0.02 2.92 -15.04
C ALA A 200 -0.30 4.06 -14.07
N GLU A 201 -1.12 5.03 -14.53
CA GLU A 201 -1.69 6.11 -13.70
C GLU A 201 -2.77 5.57 -12.74
N ALA A 202 -2.37 4.73 -11.80
CA ALA A 202 -3.25 4.00 -10.90
C ALA A 202 -2.57 3.74 -9.56
N VAL A 203 -3.34 3.26 -8.59
CA VAL A 203 -2.84 2.60 -7.37
C VAL A 203 -3.57 1.28 -7.20
N ILE A 204 -2.89 0.28 -6.66
CA ILE A 204 -3.49 -1.04 -6.44
C ILE A 204 -4.00 -1.13 -5.01
N ASP A 205 -5.09 -1.85 -4.79
CA ASP A 205 -5.54 -2.15 -3.44
C ASP A 205 -4.55 -3.11 -2.76
N LYS A 206 -4.03 -2.71 -1.58
CA LYS A 206 -3.02 -3.51 -0.89
C LYS A 206 -3.54 -4.86 -0.42
N ASP A 207 -4.84 -4.94 -0.04
CA ASP A 207 -5.40 -6.19 0.48
C ASP A 207 -5.59 -7.20 -0.64
N LEU A 208 -6.04 -6.75 -1.82
CA LEU A 208 -6.11 -7.59 -3.02
C LEU A 208 -4.72 -8.07 -3.46
N ALA A 209 -3.74 -7.18 -3.52
CA ALA A 209 -2.37 -7.55 -3.89
C ALA A 209 -1.72 -8.46 -2.85
N SER A 210 -1.97 -8.23 -1.56
CA SER A 210 -1.46 -9.08 -0.47
C SER A 210 -2.09 -10.47 -0.48
N SER A 211 -3.38 -10.58 -0.82
CA SER A 211 -4.07 -11.84 -1.03
C SER A 211 -3.47 -12.61 -2.22
N LEU A 212 -3.27 -11.92 -3.35
CA LEU A 212 -2.59 -12.49 -4.52
C LEU A 212 -1.17 -12.97 -4.17
N LEU A 213 -0.41 -12.18 -3.40
CA LEU A 213 0.91 -12.59 -2.92
C LEU A 213 0.83 -13.83 -2.03
N ALA A 214 -0.08 -13.85 -1.04
CA ALA A 214 -0.23 -14.97 -0.11
C ALA A 214 -0.50 -16.28 -0.85
N ILE A 215 -1.41 -16.26 -1.84
CA ILE A 215 -1.66 -17.40 -2.71
C ILE A 215 -0.41 -17.77 -3.51
N SER A 216 0.27 -16.78 -4.11
CA SER A 216 1.41 -17.00 -5.00
C SER A 216 2.65 -17.55 -4.29
N VAL A 217 2.82 -17.29 -2.99
CA VAL A 217 3.93 -17.81 -2.17
C VAL A 217 3.54 -19.02 -1.32
N ASP A 218 2.35 -19.56 -1.51
CA ASP A 218 1.82 -20.71 -0.75
C ASP A 218 1.86 -20.43 0.77
N ALA A 219 1.32 -19.27 1.19
CA ALA A 219 1.28 -18.88 2.60
C ALA A 219 0.27 -19.74 3.39
N ASP A 220 0.68 -20.17 4.59
CA ASP A 220 -0.20 -20.89 5.53
C ASP A 220 -1.22 -19.97 6.18
N LEU A 221 -0.88 -18.67 6.30
CA LEU A 221 -1.74 -17.67 6.97
C LEU A 221 -1.58 -16.30 6.29
N PHE A 222 -2.71 -15.64 6.05
CA PHE A 222 -2.79 -14.25 5.64
C PHE A 222 -3.47 -13.42 6.74
N VAL A 223 -2.78 -12.38 7.23
CA VAL A 223 -3.25 -11.50 8.30
C VAL A 223 -3.40 -10.09 7.76
N ILE A 224 -4.58 -9.50 7.90
CA ILE A 224 -4.82 -8.08 7.64
C ILE A 224 -4.79 -7.36 8.99
N ALA A 225 -3.70 -6.64 9.25
CA ALA A 225 -3.56 -5.83 10.46
C ALA A 225 -4.34 -4.52 10.29
N THR A 226 -5.39 -4.37 11.08
CA THR A 226 -6.34 -3.23 11.03
C THR A 226 -6.71 -2.79 12.44
N ASP A 227 -7.42 -1.68 12.57
CA ASP A 227 -7.91 -1.10 13.83
C ASP A 227 -9.34 -1.55 14.19
N VAL A 228 -9.91 -2.46 13.40
CA VAL A 228 -11.21 -3.07 13.67
C VAL A 228 -11.06 -4.54 14.05
N GLU A 229 -12.05 -5.09 14.78
CA GLU A 229 -12.01 -6.46 15.29
C GLU A 229 -12.01 -7.52 14.17
N GLY A 230 -12.57 -7.20 13.01
CA GLY A 230 -12.62 -8.13 11.88
C GLY A 230 -13.45 -7.60 10.73
N VAL A 231 -13.90 -8.50 9.88
CA VAL A 231 -14.77 -8.21 8.72
C VAL A 231 -16.23 -8.12 9.18
N TYR A 232 -16.96 -7.15 8.65
CA TYR A 232 -18.35 -6.95 8.99
C TYR A 232 -19.22 -6.94 7.73
N THR A 233 -20.44 -7.45 7.85
CA THR A 233 -21.54 -7.12 6.93
C THR A 233 -22.15 -5.77 7.33
N ASP A 234 -22.73 -5.05 6.38
CA ASP A 234 -23.47 -3.81 6.59
C ASP A 234 -22.74 -2.77 7.46
N TRP A 235 -21.44 -2.58 7.22
CA TRP A 235 -20.61 -1.63 7.95
C TRP A 235 -21.24 -0.24 8.06
N GLY A 236 -21.32 0.27 9.29
CA GLY A 236 -21.89 1.59 9.57
C GLY A 236 -23.43 1.64 9.57
N LYS A 237 -24.13 0.52 9.36
CA LYS A 237 -25.59 0.43 9.43
C LYS A 237 -26.04 -0.20 10.76
N PRO A 238 -27.32 -0.01 11.17
CA PRO A 238 -27.86 -0.70 12.35
C PRO A 238 -27.82 -2.25 12.28
N SER A 239 -27.75 -2.80 11.05
CA SER A 239 -27.63 -4.23 10.78
C SER A 239 -26.20 -4.75 10.75
N GLN A 240 -25.21 -3.93 11.12
CA GLN A 240 -23.78 -4.31 11.13
C GLN A 240 -23.55 -5.57 11.98
N SER A 241 -22.87 -6.55 11.40
CA SER A 241 -22.57 -7.82 12.09
C SER A 241 -21.14 -8.26 11.78
N LEU A 242 -20.40 -8.66 12.83
CA LEU A 242 -19.05 -9.21 12.70
C LEU A 242 -19.08 -10.61 12.09
N ILE A 243 -18.34 -10.83 11.02
CA ILE A 243 -18.11 -12.14 10.43
C ILE A 243 -16.94 -12.79 11.18
N ARG A 244 -17.22 -13.84 11.93
CA ARG A 244 -16.19 -14.56 12.71
C ARG A 244 -15.55 -15.71 11.91
N GLN A 245 -16.26 -16.24 10.93
CA GLN A 245 -15.82 -17.33 10.08
C GLN A 245 -16.59 -17.30 8.76
N ILE A 246 -15.91 -17.61 7.66
CA ILE A 246 -16.45 -17.72 6.29
C ILE A 246 -16.27 -19.16 5.82
#